data_2a74da895564589d78c38845f60dc6af
#
_entry.id   2a74da895564589d78c38845f60dc6af
#
_cell.length_a   1.000
_cell.length_b   1.000
_cell.length_c   1.000
_cell.angle_alpha   90.00
_cell.angle_beta   90.00
_cell.angle_gamma   90.00
#
_symmetry.space_group_name_H-M   'P 1'
#
loop_
_entity.id
_entity.type
_entity.pdbx_description
1 polymer ?
#
loop_
_entity_poly.entity_id
_entity_poly.type
_entity_poly.pdbx_seq_one_letter_code
_entity_poly.pdbx_strand_id
1 'polypeptide(L)'
;MKKAVCIMSGGMDSTLCAVMAKRAGYDVVALHFDYNQRTMKREKRAFDEICERLGVVKKINLDVSFIAQIGGNSLTDKSLRIRKDGVSKDVPNTYVPFRNGVFISIAAALAEKEGAQAIYIGVVEEDSSGYPDCKESFIKSINEAINLGTSADFSCEIVTPLVNLSKADIVLKSLELGSPIELTWSCYESEDEACGLCDSCRLRLNGFKKANAVDKIPYKK
;
A
#
# COMPACT_ATOMS: atom_id res chain seq x y z
N MET A 1 22.36 5.28 10.95
CA MET A 1 20.94 5.35 11.38
C MET A 1 20.24 4.10 10.88
N LYS A 2 19.20 3.63 11.59
CA LYS A 2 18.42 2.45 11.15
C LYS A 2 17.61 2.82 9.90
N LYS A 3 17.61 1.95 8.88
CA LYS A 3 16.81 2.17 7.66
C LYS A 3 15.63 1.22 7.61
N ALA A 4 14.53 1.68 7.01
CA ALA A 4 13.39 0.84 6.63
C ALA A 4 13.02 1.08 5.16
N VAL A 5 12.76 0.01 4.43
CA VAL A 5 12.11 0.08 3.11
C VAL A 5 10.61 0.15 3.35
N CYS A 6 9.95 1.19 2.85
CA CYS A 6 8.50 1.33 2.91
C CYS A 6 7.90 1.13 1.51
N ILE A 7 7.08 0.09 1.34
CA ILE A 7 6.32 -0.13 0.10
C ILE A 7 5.17 0.86 0.09
N MET A 8 5.20 1.82 -0.84
CA MET A 8 4.29 2.96 -0.87
C MET A 8 3.54 3.05 -2.21
N SER A 9 2.26 2.81 -2.18
CA SER A 9 1.38 2.96 -3.36
C SER A 9 0.88 4.40 -3.59
N GLY A 10 1.12 5.31 -2.65
CA GLY A 10 0.46 6.63 -2.62
C GLY A 10 -0.93 6.59 -1.97
N GLY A 11 -1.38 5.43 -1.51
CA GLY A 11 -2.63 5.27 -0.76
C GLY A 11 -2.47 5.57 0.74
N MET A 12 -3.60 5.70 1.43
CA MET A 12 -3.69 6.07 2.85
C MET A 12 -2.92 5.11 3.75
N ASP A 13 -3.08 3.80 3.56
CA ASP A 13 -2.51 2.76 4.42
C ASP A 13 -0.97 2.76 4.32
N SER A 14 -0.43 2.75 3.12
CA SER A 14 1.01 2.75 2.88
C SER A 14 1.68 4.05 3.34
N THR A 15 0.97 5.18 3.25
CA THR A 15 1.44 6.47 3.77
C THR A 15 1.53 6.45 5.28
N LEU A 16 0.52 5.91 5.97
CA LEU A 16 0.55 5.78 7.43
C LEU A 16 1.70 4.87 7.88
N CYS A 17 1.95 3.75 7.18
CA CYS A 17 3.10 2.88 7.45
C CYS A 17 4.44 3.63 7.38
N ALA A 18 4.63 4.48 6.36
CA ALA A 18 5.84 5.28 6.24
C ALA A 18 5.99 6.32 7.38
N VAL A 19 4.88 6.94 7.80
CA VAL A 19 4.85 7.83 8.97
C VAL A 19 5.22 7.07 10.24
N MET A 20 4.68 5.87 10.44
CA MET A 20 4.99 5.03 11.60
C MET A 20 6.45 4.58 11.60
N ALA A 21 7.02 4.22 10.45
CA ALA A 21 8.44 3.90 10.32
C ALA A 21 9.32 5.10 10.74
N LYS A 22 9.00 6.30 10.28
CA LYS A 22 9.71 7.52 10.70
C LYS A 22 9.60 7.77 12.20
N ARG A 23 8.41 7.61 12.78
CA ARG A 23 8.18 7.75 14.23
C ARG A 23 8.93 6.70 15.06
N ALA A 24 9.16 5.52 14.50
CA ALA A 24 10.00 4.48 15.09
C ALA A 24 11.52 4.75 14.94
N GLY A 25 11.91 5.90 14.36
CA GLY A 25 13.30 6.33 14.23
C GLY A 25 14.04 5.76 13.03
N TYR A 26 13.32 5.26 12.01
CA TYR A 26 13.93 4.80 10.77
C TYR A 26 14.11 5.93 9.75
N ASP A 27 15.23 5.89 9.05
CA ASP A 27 15.40 6.56 7.77
C ASP A 27 14.62 5.79 6.70
N VAL A 28 13.62 6.43 6.11
CA VAL A 28 12.71 5.78 5.15
C VAL A 28 13.31 5.77 3.76
N VAL A 29 13.47 4.57 3.19
CA VAL A 29 13.68 4.31 1.77
C VAL A 29 12.31 4.00 1.17
N ALA A 30 11.71 4.94 0.45
CA ALA A 30 10.39 4.80 -0.13
C ALA A 30 10.47 4.03 -1.46
N LEU A 31 9.68 2.98 -1.60
CA LEU A 31 9.61 2.11 -2.78
C LEU A 31 8.21 2.10 -3.37
N HIS A 32 8.08 2.58 -4.60
CA HIS A 32 6.84 2.55 -5.39
C HIS A 32 6.96 1.59 -6.56
N PHE A 33 5.84 1.00 -6.96
CA PHE A 33 5.75 0.07 -8.07
C PHE A 33 4.75 0.55 -9.13
N ASP A 34 5.23 0.69 -10.36
CA ASP A 34 4.40 0.85 -11.55
C ASP A 34 4.18 -0.54 -12.17
N TYR A 35 2.94 -1.06 -12.11
CA TYR A 35 2.58 -2.37 -12.65
C TYR A 35 1.47 -2.29 -13.71
N ASN A 36 1.39 -1.16 -14.41
CA ASN A 36 0.38 -0.84 -15.43
C ASN A 36 -1.05 -0.77 -14.86
N GLN A 37 -1.18 -0.40 -13.58
CA GLN A 37 -2.47 -0.16 -12.95
C GLN A 37 -3.18 1.07 -13.56
N ARG A 38 -4.52 1.06 -13.52
CA ARG A 38 -5.37 2.08 -14.18
C ARG A 38 -5.05 3.51 -13.77
N THR A 39 -4.72 3.74 -12.50
CA THR A 39 -4.48 5.05 -11.90
C THR A 39 -2.99 5.30 -11.59
N MET A 40 -2.12 4.68 -12.39
CA MET A 40 -0.67 4.71 -12.22
C MET A 40 -0.10 6.13 -12.09
N LYS A 41 -0.52 7.05 -12.97
CA LYS A 41 -0.03 8.44 -12.95
C LYS A 41 -0.44 9.17 -11.67
N ARG A 42 -1.68 8.98 -11.22
CA ARG A 42 -2.18 9.65 -10.03
C ARG A 42 -1.58 9.06 -8.75
N GLU A 43 -1.41 7.74 -8.70
CA GLU A 43 -0.74 7.06 -7.58
C GLU A 43 0.71 7.51 -7.46
N LYS A 44 1.45 7.53 -8.58
CA LYS A 44 2.83 8.03 -8.62
C LYS A 44 2.93 9.48 -8.17
N ARG A 45 2.05 10.35 -8.64
CA ARG A 45 2.01 11.75 -8.20
C ARG A 45 1.78 11.84 -6.68
N ALA A 46 0.82 11.09 -6.13
CA ALA A 46 0.59 11.02 -4.69
C ALA A 46 1.84 10.55 -3.94
N PHE A 47 2.48 9.48 -4.42
CA PHE A 47 3.73 8.99 -3.86
C PHE A 47 4.83 10.06 -3.83
N ASP A 48 5.01 10.78 -4.93
CA ASP A 48 6.03 11.85 -5.04
C ASP A 48 5.77 12.98 -4.03
N GLU A 49 4.54 13.48 -3.97
CA GLU A 49 4.12 14.55 -3.06
C GLU A 49 4.24 14.13 -1.57
N ILE A 50 3.87 12.88 -1.26
CA ILE A 50 3.99 12.32 0.09
C ILE A 50 5.46 12.16 0.49
N CYS A 51 6.31 11.62 -0.39
CA CYS A 51 7.74 11.47 -0.13
C CYS A 51 8.42 12.81 0.16
N GLU A 52 8.07 13.85 -0.58
CA GLU A 52 8.56 15.21 -0.36
C GLU A 52 8.10 15.74 1.01
N ARG A 53 6.81 15.63 1.32
CA ARG A 53 6.23 16.05 2.61
C ARG A 53 6.86 15.31 3.79
N LEU A 54 7.15 14.02 3.64
CA LEU A 54 7.75 13.22 4.71
C LEU A 54 9.27 13.40 4.80
N GLY A 55 9.93 13.96 3.78
CA GLY A 55 11.40 14.06 3.74
C GLY A 55 12.05 12.68 3.84
N VAL A 56 11.69 11.76 2.94
CA VAL A 56 12.30 10.43 2.88
C VAL A 56 13.75 10.53 2.39
N VAL A 57 14.64 9.66 2.89
CA VAL A 57 16.06 9.73 2.55
C VAL A 57 16.36 9.23 1.13
N LYS A 58 15.49 8.38 0.60
CA LYS A 58 15.62 7.85 -0.76
C LYS A 58 14.23 7.52 -1.31
N LYS A 59 14.02 7.83 -2.58
CA LYS A 59 12.80 7.53 -3.32
C LYS A 59 13.13 6.68 -4.54
N ILE A 60 12.47 5.55 -4.68
CA ILE A 60 12.67 4.58 -5.77
C ILE A 60 11.32 4.26 -6.37
N ASN A 61 11.23 4.35 -7.70
CA ASN A 61 10.11 3.88 -8.50
C ASN A 61 10.61 2.74 -9.40
N LEU A 62 9.96 1.58 -9.33
CA LEU A 62 10.30 0.41 -10.14
C LEU A 62 9.16 0.09 -11.11
N ASP A 63 9.51 -0.07 -12.37
CA ASP A 63 8.62 -0.62 -13.37
C ASP A 63 8.58 -2.15 -13.24
N VAL A 64 7.41 -2.66 -12.87
CA VAL A 64 7.08 -4.08 -12.78
C VAL A 64 5.87 -4.40 -13.65
N SER A 65 5.72 -3.70 -14.77
CA SER A 65 4.59 -3.80 -15.70
C SER A 65 4.40 -5.21 -16.28
N PHE A 66 5.41 -6.08 -16.20
CA PHE A 66 5.31 -7.50 -16.55
C PHE A 66 4.22 -8.23 -15.74
N ILE A 67 3.86 -7.77 -14.54
CA ILE A 67 2.77 -8.33 -13.74
C ILE A 67 1.43 -8.24 -14.49
N ALA A 68 1.23 -7.21 -15.32
CA ALA A 68 0.02 -7.08 -16.13
C ALA A 68 -0.13 -8.21 -17.16
N GLN A 69 0.97 -8.86 -17.58
CA GLN A 69 0.94 -9.98 -18.52
C GLN A 69 0.35 -11.27 -17.89
N ILE A 70 0.36 -11.37 -16.54
CA ILE A 70 -0.29 -12.47 -15.82
C ILE A 70 -1.80 -12.38 -16.01
N GLY A 71 -2.35 -11.17 -16.07
CA GLY A 71 -3.76 -10.92 -16.37
C GLY A 71 -4.73 -11.31 -15.24
N GLY A 72 -6.01 -11.51 -15.61
CA GLY A 72 -7.04 -12.03 -14.73
C GLY A 72 -7.56 -11.05 -13.66
N ASN A 73 -7.23 -9.77 -13.75
CA ASN A 73 -7.67 -8.76 -12.79
C ASN A 73 -8.07 -7.44 -13.46
N SER A 74 -9.01 -6.72 -12.85
CA SER A 74 -9.52 -5.46 -13.40
C SER A 74 -8.64 -4.23 -13.13
N LEU A 75 -7.58 -4.34 -12.35
CA LEU A 75 -6.66 -3.21 -12.13
C LEU A 75 -5.71 -3.00 -13.30
N THR A 76 -5.27 -4.08 -13.95
CA THR A 76 -4.33 -4.02 -15.08
C THR A 76 -5.00 -4.26 -16.42
N ASP A 77 -6.12 -5.00 -16.46
CA ASP A 77 -6.91 -5.25 -17.67
C ASP A 77 -8.08 -4.26 -17.78
N LYS A 78 -7.96 -3.30 -18.70
CA LYS A 78 -8.98 -2.27 -18.93
C LYS A 78 -10.26 -2.80 -19.58
N SER A 79 -10.25 -4.01 -20.16
CA SER A 79 -11.45 -4.65 -20.71
C SER A 79 -12.40 -5.15 -19.61
N LEU A 80 -11.85 -5.46 -18.42
CA LEU A 80 -12.61 -5.91 -17.27
C LEU A 80 -13.15 -4.71 -16.49
N ARG A 81 -14.44 -4.70 -16.17
CA ARG A 81 -15.04 -3.64 -15.33
C ARG A 81 -14.66 -3.83 -13.87
N ILE A 82 -14.28 -2.72 -13.20
CA ILE A 82 -14.15 -2.71 -11.75
C ILE A 82 -15.54 -2.87 -11.14
N ARG A 83 -15.68 -3.82 -10.21
CA ARG A 83 -16.95 -4.05 -9.48
C ARG A 83 -17.29 -2.84 -8.63
N LYS A 84 -18.60 -2.52 -8.56
CA LYS A 84 -19.18 -1.40 -7.80
C LYS A 84 -20.38 -1.84 -6.94
N ASP A 85 -20.61 -3.12 -6.83
CA ASP A 85 -21.73 -3.76 -6.14
C ASP A 85 -21.48 -3.95 -4.62
N GLY A 86 -20.31 -3.54 -4.16
CA GLY A 86 -19.91 -3.60 -2.75
C GLY A 86 -18.93 -4.70 -2.44
N VAL A 87 -18.36 -4.64 -1.24
CA VAL A 87 -17.38 -5.60 -0.75
C VAL A 87 -18.05 -6.96 -0.55
N SER A 88 -17.60 -7.99 -1.27
CA SER A 88 -18.06 -9.37 -1.11
C SER A 88 -17.06 -10.19 -0.29
N LYS A 89 -17.50 -11.38 0.18
CA LYS A 89 -16.60 -12.33 0.86
C LYS A 89 -15.66 -13.07 -0.11
N ASP A 90 -15.95 -13.02 -1.40
CA ASP A 90 -15.14 -13.66 -2.44
C ASP A 90 -13.93 -12.79 -2.79
N VAL A 91 -12.89 -13.40 -3.32
CA VAL A 91 -11.72 -12.67 -3.84
C VAL A 91 -12.20 -11.72 -4.96
N PRO A 92 -12.01 -10.40 -4.80
CA PRO A 92 -12.53 -9.43 -5.76
C PRO A 92 -11.76 -9.47 -7.07
N ASN A 93 -12.40 -9.03 -8.15
CA ASN A 93 -11.76 -8.97 -9.46
C ASN A 93 -10.63 -7.94 -9.58
N THR A 94 -10.41 -7.14 -8.54
CA THR A 94 -9.27 -6.23 -8.38
C THR A 94 -8.04 -6.92 -7.78
N TYR A 95 -8.15 -8.18 -7.37
CA TYR A 95 -7.02 -8.94 -6.88
C TYR A 95 -6.03 -9.23 -8.01
N VAL A 96 -4.83 -8.73 -7.89
CA VAL A 96 -3.70 -9.09 -8.76
C VAL A 96 -2.99 -10.29 -8.12
N PRO A 97 -2.97 -11.46 -8.78
CA PRO A 97 -2.46 -12.69 -8.18
C PRO A 97 -1.06 -12.53 -7.58
N PHE A 98 -0.95 -12.81 -6.27
CA PHE A 98 0.30 -12.82 -5.51
C PHE A 98 1.12 -11.50 -5.58
N ARG A 99 0.48 -10.36 -5.86
CA ARG A 99 1.16 -9.08 -6.07
C ARG A 99 1.98 -8.65 -4.84
N ASN A 100 1.40 -8.76 -3.64
CA ASN A 100 2.10 -8.36 -2.42
C ASN A 100 3.32 -9.25 -2.16
N GLY A 101 3.24 -10.55 -2.48
CA GLY A 101 4.39 -11.46 -2.41
C GLY A 101 5.53 -11.03 -3.32
N VAL A 102 5.22 -10.66 -4.57
CA VAL A 102 6.22 -10.13 -5.52
C VAL A 102 6.82 -8.81 -5.00
N PHE A 103 5.99 -7.89 -4.54
CA PHE A 103 6.45 -6.59 -4.04
C PHE A 103 7.34 -6.73 -2.80
N ILE A 104 6.96 -7.62 -1.86
CA ILE A 104 7.75 -7.92 -0.67
C ILE A 104 9.10 -8.53 -1.07
N SER A 105 9.14 -9.45 -2.04
CA SER A 105 10.39 -10.07 -2.51
C SER A 105 11.35 -9.04 -3.12
N ILE A 106 10.83 -8.11 -3.93
CA ILE A 106 11.64 -7.03 -4.50
C ILE A 106 12.10 -6.07 -3.39
N ALA A 107 11.22 -5.76 -2.44
CA ALA A 107 11.55 -4.91 -1.29
C ALA A 107 12.64 -5.55 -0.41
N ALA A 108 12.64 -6.88 -0.27
CA ALA A 108 13.67 -7.62 0.45
C ALA A 108 15.05 -7.50 -0.20
N ALA A 109 15.14 -7.66 -1.52
CA ALA A 109 16.37 -7.44 -2.26
C ALA A 109 16.89 -6.00 -2.12
N LEU A 110 15.97 -5.02 -2.11
CA LEU A 110 16.33 -3.63 -1.86
C LEU A 110 16.77 -3.41 -0.41
N ALA A 111 16.09 -4.03 0.57
CA ALA A 111 16.43 -3.93 1.98
C ALA A 111 17.82 -4.49 2.25
N GLU A 112 18.16 -5.64 1.69
CA GLU A 112 19.49 -6.24 1.77
C GLU A 112 20.55 -5.30 1.20
N LYS A 113 20.34 -4.78 -0.01
CA LYS A 113 21.25 -3.82 -0.64
C LYS A 113 21.46 -2.54 0.18
N GLU A 114 20.40 -2.01 0.79
CA GLU A 114 20.43 -0.75 1.57
C GLU A 114 20.87 -0.96 3.02
N GLY A 115 21.00 -2.22 3.47
CA GLY A 115 21.23 -2.58 4.87
C GLY A 115 20.06 -2.15 5.77
N ALA A 116 18.82 -2.25 5.27
CA ALA A 116 17.63 -1.89 6.02
C ALA A 116 17.20 -3.03 6.94
N GLN A 117 16.78 -2.68 8.18
CA GLN A 117 16.39 -3.65 9.20
C GLN A 117 14.90 -3.99 9.18
N ALA A 118 14.11 -3.22 8.40
CA ALA A 118 12.67 -3.44 8.33
C ALA A 118 12.11 -3.14 6.93
N ILE A 119 11.03 -3.87 6.59
CA ILE A 119 10.19 -3.60 5.42
C ILE A 119 8.79 -3.29 5.94
N TYR A 120 8.29 -2.07 5.69
CA TYR A 120 6.93 -1.68 6.05
C TYR A 120 6.00 -1.84 4.87
N ILE A 121 4.85 -2.49 5.10
CA ILE A 121 3.79 -2.66 4.10
C ILE A 121 2.40 -2.45 4.73
N GLY A 122 1.54 -1.71 4.03
CA GLY A 122 0.19 -1.35 4.49
C GLY A 122 -0.88 -2.39 4.13
N VAL A 123 -0.67 -3.64 4.51
CA VAL A 123 -1.70 -4.68 4.40
C VAL A 123 -2.69 -4.58 5.57
N VAL A 124 -3.97 -4.85 5.30
CA VAL A 124 -5.08 -4.84 6.26
C VAL A 124 -5.87 -6.12 6.07
N GLU A 125 -6.09 -6.90 7.14
CA GLU A 125 -6.81 -8.16 7.09
C GLU A 125 -8.31 -7.97 7.40
N GLU A 126 -8.64 -7.15 8.40
CA GLU A 126 -10.00 -7.04 8.94
C GLU A 126 -11.01 -6.42 7.96
N ASP A 127 -10.65 -5.33 7.31
CA ASP A 127 -11.46 -4.66 6.26
C ASP A 127 -10.99 -5.04 4.84
N SER A 128 -10.15 -6.06 4.73
CA SER A 128 -9.58 -6.43 3.45
C SER A 128 -10.64 -7.03 2.55
N SER A 129 -10.51 -6.72 1.30
CA SER A 129 -11.28 -7.29 0.21
C SER A 129 -11.00 -8.80 -0.02
N GLY A 130 -10.54 -9.56 0.99
CA GLY A 130 -10.28 -11.00 0.88
C GLY A 130 -9.00 -11.37 0.13
N TYR A 131 -8.00 -10.49 0.11
CA TYR A 131 -6.72 -10.76 -0.55
C TYR A 131 -5.89 -11.78 0.26
N PRO A 132 -5.58 -12.97 -0.30
CA PRO A 132 -4.84 -14.01 0.44
C PRO A 132 -3.46 -13.56 0.92
N ASP A 133 -2.80 -12.69 0.14
CA ASP A 133 -1.46 -12.15 0.38
C ASP A 133 -1.42 -10.93 1.32
N CYS A 134 -2.56 -10.64 1.99
CA CYS A 134 -2.65 -9.67 3.08
C CYS A 134 -2.71 -10.33 4.47
N LYS A 135 -2.87 -11.67 4.54
CA LYS A 135 -3.03 -12.39 5.80
C LYS A 135 -1.76 -12.38 6.64
N GLU A 136 -1.92 -12.25 7.95
CA GLU A 136 -0.80 -12.29 8.90
C GLU A 136 0.04 -13.59 8.78
N SER A 137 -0.64 -14.74 8.56
CA SER A 137 0.04 -16.01 8.35
C SER A 137 0.94 -16.02 7.11
N PHE A 138 0.48 -15.40 6.02
CA PHE A 138 1.30 -15.24 4.82
C PHE A 138 2.53 -14.35 5.08
N ILE A 139 2.33 -13.22 5.77
CA ILE A 139 3.43 -12.29 6.10
C ILE A 139 4.50 -12.99 6.96
N LYS A 140 4.10 -13.78 7.95
CA LYS A 140 5.06 -14.57 8.76
C LYS A 140 5.87 -15.53 7.91
N SER A 141 5.22 -16.30 7.06
CA SER A 141 5.89 -17.29 6.19
C SER A 141 6.86 -16.66 5.19
N ILE A 142 6.46 -15.55 4.54
CA ILE A 142 7.35 -14.87 3.58
C ILE A 142 8.52 -14.18 4.30
N ASN A 143 8.33 -13.69 5.53
CA ASN A 143 9.41 -13.13 6.34
C ASN A 143 10.48 -14.18 6.67
N GLU A 144 10.04 -15.38 7.07
CA GLU A 144 10.96 -16.51 7.31
C GLU A 144 11.70 -16.88 6.01
N ALA A 145 11.00 -17.01 4.90
CA ALA A 145 11.60 -17.35 3.60
C ALA A 145 12.65 -16.31 3.17
N ILE A 146 12.38 -15.03 3.37
CA ILE A 146 13.33 -13.94 3.04
C ILE A 146 14.60 -14.06 3.90
N ASN A 147 14.46 -14.22 5.20
CA ASN A 147 15.62 -14.34 6.10
C ASN A 147 16.42 -15.63 5.89
N LEU A 148 15.83 -16.67 5.33
CA LEU A 148 16.54 -17.89 4.90
C LEU A 148 17.21 -17.74 3.53
N GLY A 149 16.67 -16.87 2.66
CA GLY A 149 17.09 -16.72 1.27
C GLY A 149 18.04 -15.53 1.00
N THR A 150 18.36 -14.75 2.02
CA THR A 150 19.29 -13.62 1.95
C THR A 150 20.65 -13.98 2.56
N SER A 151 21.63 -13.08 2.46
CA SER A 151 22.99 -13.33 2.99
C SER A 151 22.96 -13.53 4.52
N ALA A 152 23.88 -14.35 5.02
CA ALA A 152 23.90 -14.80 6.42
C ALA A 152 24.09 -13.68 7.46
N ASP A 153 24.63 -12.55 7.04
CA ASP A 153 24.86 -11.34 7.85
C ASP A 153 23.72 -10.31 7.72
N PHE A 154 22.68 -10.63 6.92
CA PHE A 154 21.50 -9.79 6.76
C PHE A 154 20.28 -10.41 7.43
N SER A 155 19.47 -9.56 8.07
CA SER A 155 18.17 -9.94 8.59
C SER A 155 17.25 -8.71 8.58
N CYS A 156 16.00 -8.89 8.19
CA CYS A 156 14.99 -7.84 8.26
C CYS A 156 13.66 -8.37 8.76
N GLU A 157 12.86 -7.48 9.32
CA GLU A 157 11.49 -7.73 9.76
C GLU A 157 10.50 -7.13 8.77
N ILE A 158 9.46 -7.89 8.38
CA ILE A 158 8.32 -7.34 7.67
C ILE A 158 7.33 -6.81 8.69
N VAL A 159 7.15 -5.50 8.72
CA VAL A 159 6.30 -4.79 9.67
C VAL A 159 4.97 -4.44 9.01
N THR A 160 3.89 -4.98 9.57
CA THR A 160 2.50 -4.77 9.10
C THR A 160 1.65 -4.09 10.18
N PRO A 161 1.91 -2.80 10.49
CA PRO A 161 1.35 -2.17 11.69
C PRO A 161 -0.16 -1.91 11.61
N LEU A 162 -0.76 -2.15 10.44
CA LEU A 162 -2.18 -1.90 10.18
C LEU A 162 -3.00 -3.18 10.03
N VAL A 163 -2.38 -4.36 10.12
CA VAL A 163 -2.99 -5.64 9.73
C VAL A 163 -4.33 -5.90 10.44
N ASN A 164 -4.44 -5.51 11.72
CA ASN A 164 -5.61 -5.69 12.57
C ASN A 164 -6.41 -4.38 12.80
N LEU A 165 -6.18 -3.33 11.99
CA LEU A 165 -6.88 -2.06 12.14
C LEU A 165 -8.04 -1.95 11.15
N SER A 166 -9.18 -1.43 11.63
CA SER A 166 -10.26 -1.01 10.74
C SER A 166 -9.87 0.25 9.95
N LYS A 167 -10.57 0.53 8.84
CA LYS A 167 -10.36 1.78 8.10
C LYS A 167 -10.61 3.04 8.93
N ALA A 168 -11.51 2.97 9.91
CA ALA A 168 -11.75 4.07 10.83
C ALA A 168 -10.54 4.31 11.75
N ASP A 169 -9.95 3.24 12.29
CA ASP A 169 -8.73 3.33 13.12
C ASP A 169 -7.54 3.88 12.31
N ILE A 170 -7.41 3.47 11.04
CA ILE A 170 -6.38 3.99 10.14
C ILE A 170 -6.55 5.49 9.90
N VAL A 171 -7.79 5.97 9.70
CA VAL A 171 -8.07 7.41 9.58
C VAL A 171 -7.72 8.15 10.86
N LEU A 172 -8.20 7.67 12.02
CA LEU A 172 -7.92 8.28 13.32
C LEU A 172 -6.42 8.34 13.59
N LYS A 173 -5.71 7.23 13.36
CA LYS A 173 -4.26 7.17 13.56
C LYS A 173 -3.49 8.05 12.59
N SER A 174 -3.98 8.19 11.35
CA SER A 174 -3.40 9.12 10.39
C SER A 174 -3.51 10.57 10.85
N LEU A 175 -4.66 10.94 11.40
CA LEU A 175 -4.88 12.28 11.94
C LEU A 175 -4.03 12.52 13.20
N GLU A 176 -3.99 11.56 14.12
CA GLU A 176 -3.16 11.60 15.34
C GLU A 176 -1.68 11.81 15.03
N LEU A 177 -1.14 11.06 14.07
CA LEU A 177 0.28 11.09 13.73
C LEU A 177 0.65 12.19 12.72
N GLY A 178 -0.32 12.98 12.23
CA GLY A 178 -0.09 14.01 11.23
C GLY A 178 0.30 13.45 9.86
N SER A 179 -0.23 12.28 9.51
CA SER A 179 -0.04 11.70 8.18
C SER A 179 -0.68 12.61 7.12
N PRO A 180 -0.01 12.88 5.97
CA PRO A 180 -0.55 13.72 4.91
C PRO A 180 -1.65 13.01 4.12
N ILE A 181 -2.74 12.66 4.81
CA ILE A 181 -3.85 11.86 4.30
C ILE A 181 -4.57 12.54 3.13
N GLU A 182 -4.52 13.86 3.07
CA GLU A 182 -5.09 14.68 2.00
C GLU A 182 -4.33 14.56 0.67
N LEU A 183 -3.08 14.10 0.67
CA LEU A 183 -2.27 13.87 -0.53
C LEU A 183 -2.49 12.47 -1.12
N THR A 184 -3.09 11.57 -0.33
CA THR A 184 -3.22 10.15 -0.69
C THR A 184 -4.29 9.91 -1.76
N TRP A 185 -4.12 8.84 -2.54
CA TRP A 185 -5.07 8.43 -3.55
C TRP A 185 -5.47 6.97 -3.42
N SER A 186 -6.77 6.68 -3.51
CA SER A 186 -7.30 5.32 -3.33
C SER A 186 -8.18 4.84 -4.48
N CYS A 187 -8.70 5.75 -5.32
CA CYS A 187 -9.60 5.37 -6.40
C CYS A 187 -8.92 4.46 -7.41
N TYR A 188 -9.57 3.35 -7.77
CA TYR A 188 -9.07 2.41 -8.79
C TYR A 188 -9.42 2.81 -10.22
N GLU A 189 -10.27 3.81 -10.44
CA GLU A 189 -10.88 4.06 -11.74
C GLU A 189 -10.54 5.44 -12.33
N SER A 190 -10.31 6.44 -11.50
CA SER A 190 -10.17 7.84 -11.93
C SER A 190 -8.93 8.48 -11.33
N GLU A 191 -8.30 9.38 -12.07
CA GLU A 191 -7.06 10.06 -11.69
C GLU A 191 -7.27 11.51 -11.20
N ASP A 192 -8.37 12.16 -11.59
CA ASP A 192 -8.64 13.56 -11.24
C ASP A 192 -9.57 13.69 -10.02
N GLU A 193 -10.79 13.14 -10.14
CA GLU A 193 -11.76 13.08 -9.07
C GLU A 193 -12.08 11.62 -8.75
N ALA A 194 -12.01 11.23 -7.48
CA ALA A 194 -12.29 9.86 -7.05
C ALA A 194 -13.75 9.48 -7.38
N CYS A 195 -13.98 8.27 -7.88
CA CYS A 195 -15.32 7.87 -8.36
C CYS A 195 -16.35 7.71 -7.23
N GLY A 196 -15.93 7.57 -5.97
CA GLY A 196 -16.80 7.36 -4.80
C GLY A 196 -17.49 5.97 -4.73
N LEU A 197 -17.36 5.14 -5.77
CA LEU A 197 -18.17 3.95 -5.98
C LEU A 197 -17.39 2.63 -5.96
N CYS A 198 -16.11 2.62 -6.36
CA CYS A 198 -15.27 1.40 -6.28
C CYS A 198 -15.01 1.02 -4.82
N ASP A 199 -14.67 -0.25 -4.57
CA ASP A 199 -14.51 -0.78 -3.21
C ASP A 199 -13.52 0.04 -2.39
N SER A 200 -12.40 0.45 -2.97
CA SER A 200 -11.42 1.29 -2.26
C SER A 200 -11.99 2.66 -1.87
N CYS A 201 -12.77 3.32 -2.76
CA CYS A 201 -13.45 4.57 -2.41
C CYS A 201 -14.49 4.37 -1.31
N ARG A 202 -15.29 3.29 -1.37
CA ARG A 202 -16.31 2.99 -0.36
C ARG A 202 -15.68 2.72 1.00
N LEU A 203 -14.64 1.89 1.05
CA LEU A 203 -13.90 1.62 2.29
C LEU A 203 -13.31 2.91 2.88
N ARG A 204 -12.70 3.75 2.05
CA ARG A 204 -12.14 5.04 2.47
C ARG A 204 -13.23 5.97 3.03
N LEU A 205 -14.30 6.21 2.28
CA LEU A 205 -15.41 7.08 2.71
C LEU A 205 -16.07 6.58 3.99
N ASN A 206 -16.26 5.25 4.11
CA ASN A 206 -16.81 4.64 5.31
C ASN A 206 -15.88 4.78 6.51
N GLY A 207 -14.56 4.65 6.30
CA GLY A 207 -13.54 4.90 7.32
C GLY A 207 -13.60 6.33 7.85
N PHE A 208 -13.63 7.34 6.97
CA PHE A 208 -13.77 8.74 7.37
C PHE A 208 -15.09 9.01 8.09
N LYS A 209 -16.21 8.46 7.58
CA LYS A 209 -17.53 8.60 8.22
C LYS A 209 -17.54 8.02 9.64
N LYS A 210 -17.02 6.80 9.83
CA LYS A 210 -16.94 6.15 11.15
C LYS A 210 -15.98 6.86 12.11
N ALA A 211 -14.91 7.45 11.58
CA ALA A 211 -13.97 8.28 12.34
C ALA A 211 -14.50 9.68 12.65
N ASN A 212 -15.71 10.03 12.23
CA ASN A 212 -16.29 11.38 12.33
C ASN A 212 -15.34 12.47 11.77
N ALA A 213 -14.69 12.17 10.64
CA ALA A 213 -13.73 13.04 9.97
C ALA A 213 -14.16 13.33 8.53
N VAL A 214 -13.63 14.40 7.95
CA VAL A 214 -13.92 14.81 6.56
C VAL A 214 -12.75 14.43 5.65
N ASP A 215 -13.07 13.68 4.61
CA ASP A 215 -12.09 13.39 3.55
C ASP A 215 -11.94 14.61 2.62
N LYS A 216 -10.71 15.05 2.40
CA LYS A 216 -10.39 16.26 1.65
C LYS A 216 -10.06 16.02 0.17
N ILE A 217 -10.01 14.75 -0.29
CA ILE A 217 -9.76 14.50 -1.70
C ILE A 217 -11.02 14.80 -2.54
N PRO A 218 -10.88 15.20 -3.82
CA PRO A 218 -12.03 15.47 -4.67
C PRO A 218 -12.76 14.17 -5.06
N TYR A 219 -14.09 14.21 -5.03
CA TYR A 219 -14.99 13.15 -5.48
C TYR A 219 -15.89 13.62 -6.60
N LYS A 220 -16.18 12.74 -7.56
CA LYS A 220 -17.20 12.98 -8.59
C LYS A 220 -18.55 13.20 -7.92
N LYS A 221 -19.27 14.21 -8.40
CA LYS A 221 -20.65 14.53 -7.97
C LYS A 221 -21.66 13.55 -8.58
#